data_42020df2564f13496b7e5792748459bf
#
_entry.id   42020df2564f13496b7e5792748459bf
#
_cell.length_a   1.000
_cell.length_b   1.000
_cell.length_c   1.000
_cell.angle_alpha   90.00
_cell.angle_beta   90.00
_cell.angle_gamma   90.00
#
_symmetry.space_group_name_H-M   'P 1'
#
loop_
_entity.id
_entity.type
_entity.pdbx_description
1 polymer ?
#
loop_
_entity_poly.entity_id
_entity_poly.type
_entity_poly.pdbx_seq_one_letter_code
_entity_poly.pdbx_strand_id
1 'polypeptide(L)'
;MSRYLGSSKNIRDQKIIDGYEIPTPFTTAVDMIPIKSISNGVIITKNNDFVKIIEINPVRYDLKTNREKNKIIENFAKYLKVAPKSMQIKSISVNADLSGIIKDSEEIISMEDNEKCRVLQQDEIEYLKQVKSHSVTRRYYIIYKVENVANTVDESIKAINVLNGYYMTAQHYLSNCGLSTVSYTHLTLPTIA
;
A
#
# COMPACT_ATOMS: atom_id res chain seq x y z
N MET A 1 50.31 31.74 -8.56
CA MET A 1 49.50 30.97 -7.61
C MET A 1 48.11 31.59 -7.56
N SER A 2 47.16 31.04 -8.30
CA SER A 2 45.76 31.49 -8.33
C SER A 2 44.90 30.36 -7.85
N ARG A 3 44.14 30.58 -6.76
CA ARG A 3 43.23 29.62 -6.13
C ARG A 3 41.91 29.65 -6.90
N TYR A 4 41.56 28.53 -7.55
CA TYR A 4 40.21 28.28 -8.02
C TYR A 4 39.31 27.90 -6.83
N LEU A 5 38.51 28.83 -6.39
CA LEU A 5 37.34 28.55 -5.54
C LEU A 5 36.18 28.21 -6.49
N GLY A 6 35.90 26.94 -6.64
CA GLY A 6 34.70 26.48 -7.34
C GLY A 6 33.45 26.83 -6.53
N SER A 7 32.72 27.82 -7.00
CA SER A 7 31.39 28.15 -6.55
C SER A 7 30.45 27.04 -6.97
N SER A 8 29.90 26.32 -6.00
CA SER A 8 28.77 25.41 -6.18
C SER A 8 27.56 26.23 -6.62
N LYS A 9 27.36 26.38 -7.93
CA LYS A 9 26.13 26.94 -8.49
C LYS A 9 25.00 25.92 -8.31
N ASN A 10 24.00 26.30 -7.52
CA ASN A 10 22.70 25.66 -7.47
C ASN A 10 22.13 25.52 -8.89
N ILE A 11 22.03 24.30 -9.40
CA ILE A 11 21.38 23.98 -10.67
C ILE A 11 19.85 24.06 -10.44
N ARG A 12 19.36 25.29 -10.34
CA ARG A 12 17.92 25.63 -10.35
C ARG A 12 17.62 26.68 -11.42
N ASP A 13 18.38 26.69 -12.49
CA ASP A 13 18.09 27.55 -13.64
C ASP A 13 17.10 26.77 -14.54
N GLN A 14 15.81 27.09 -14.41
CA GLN A 14 14.78 26.69 -15.35
C GLN A 14 15.19 27.17 -16.74
N LYS A 15 15.51 26.27 -17.65
CA LYS A 15 15.68 26.59 -19.06
C LYS A 15 14.31 26.79 -19.69
N ILE A 16 13.96 28.02 -19.98
CA ILE A 16 12.81 28.37 -20.81
C ILE A 16 13.28 28.34 -22.27
N ILE A 17 12.74 27.46 -23.08
CA ILE A 17 12.93 27.47 -24.54
C ILE A 17 11.54 27.71 -25.15
N ASP A 18 11.42 28.80 -25.92
CA ASP A 18 10.21 29.21 -26.65
C ASP A 18 8.93 29.30 -25.78
N GLY A 19 9.07 29.79 -24.54
CA GLY A 19 7.92 30.00 -23.63
C GLY A 19 7.41 28.74 -22.92
N TYR A 20 8.04 27.59 -23.14
CA TYR A 20 7.71 26.33 -22.42
C TYR A 20 8.73 26.12 -21.29
N GLU A 21 8.23 25.97 -20.07
CA GLU A 21 9.03 25.49 -18.95
C GLU A 21 9.40 24.02 -19.19
N ILE A 22 10.70 23.75 -19.40
CA ILE A 22 11.18 22.38 -19.45
C ILE A 22 11.22 21.88 -18.00
N PRO A 23 10.48 20.82 -17.66
CA PRO A 23 10.57 20.24 -16.33
C PRO A 23 12.02 19.85 -16.06
N THR A 24 12.60 20.38 -14.98
CA THR A 24 13.93 19.94 -14.53
C THR A 24 13.92 18.42 -14.36
N PRO A 25 14.82 17.67 -14.99
CA PRO A 25 14.86 16.23 -14.83
C PRO A 25 15.06 15.90 -13.34
N PHE A 26 14.28 14.98 -12.82
CA PHE A 26 14.45 14.47 -11.46
C PHE A 26 15.88 13.94 -11.32
N THR A 27 16.59 14.42 -10.31
CA THR A 27 18.00 14.06 -10.09
C THR A 27 18.14 12.64 -9.53
N THR A 28 17.11 12.13 -8.85
CA THR A 28 17.07 10.79 -8.27
C THR A 28 15.65 10.20 -8.33
N ALA A 29 15.53 8.87 -8.26
CA ALA A 29 14.23 8.20 -8.18
C ALA A 29 13.40 8.66 -6.95
N VAL A 30 14.06 9.10 -5.88
CA VAL A 30 13.43 9.63 -4.66
C VAL A 30 12.73 10.96 -4.94
N ASP A 31 13.27 11.78 -5.86
CA ASP A 31 12.66 13.07 -6.21
C ASP A 31 11.33 12.90 -6.96
N MET A 32 11.14 11.77 -7.65
CA MET A 32 9.89 11.43 -8.33
C MET A 32 8.78 11.04 -7.37
N ILE A 33 9.13 10.60 -6.15
CA ILE A 33 8.14 10.16 -5.16
C ILE A 33 7.59 11.40 -4.44
N PRO A 34 6.28 11.65 -4.47
CA PRO A 34 5.67 12.83 -3.85
C PRO A 34 5.53 12.72 -2.32
N ILE A 35 6.32 11.86 -1.67
CA ILE A 35 6.31 11.64 -0.22
C ILE A 35 7.37 12.51 0.43
N LYS A 36 6.99 13.29 1.45
CA LYS A 36 7.87 14.09 2.29
C LYS A 36 8.32 13.30 3.53
N SER A 37 7.39 12.64 4.20
CA SER A 37 7.67 11.84 5.41
C SER A 37 6.50 10.88 5.70
N ILE A 38 6.77 9.91 6.58
CA ILE A 38 5.75 9.00 7.11
C ILE A 38 5.82 9.10 8.64
N SER A 39 4.69 9.36 9.27
CA SER A 39 4.58 9.46 10.73
C SER A 39 3.27 8.87 11.21
N ASN A 40 3.33 8.01 12.23
CA ASN A 40 2.15 7.38 12.84
C ASN A 40 1.21 6.68 11.84
N GLY A 41 1.76 6.05 10.80
CA GLY A 41 0.98 5.40 9.75
C GLY A 41 0.23 6.36 8.84
N VAL A 42 0.64 7.61 8.80
CA VAL A 42 0.16 8.65 7.89
C VAL A 42 1.30 9.09 7.00
N ILE A 43 1.05 9.14 5.70
CA ILE A 43 1.98 9.63 4.68
C ILE A 43 1.75 11.13 4.54
N ILE A 44 2.82 11.91 4.66
CA ILE A 44 2.81 13.34 4.41
C ILE A 44 3.44 13.58 3.04
N THR A 45 2.71 14.22 2.14
CA THR A 45 3.19 14.51 0.78
C THR A 45 4.00 15.81 0.73
N LYS A 46 4.73 16.02 -0.37
CA LYS A 46 5.44 17.28 -0.64
C LYS A 46 4.51 18.49 -0.71
N ASN A 47 3.22 18.26 -1.02
CA ASN A 47 2.18 19.30 -1.06
C ASN A 47 1.50 19.55 0.30
N ASN A 48 2.01 18.94 1.39
CA ASN A 48 1.41 18.95 2.71
C ASN A 48 -0.02 18.33 2.76
N ASP A 49 -0.28 17.35 1.91
CA ASP A 49 -1.45 16.50 2.05
C ASP A 49 -1.12 15.34 2.99
N PHE A 50 -2.06 15.00 3.85
CA PHE A 50 -1.95 13.89 4.78
C PHE A 50 -2.80 12.73 4.26
N VAL A 51 -2.17 11.57 4.07
CA VAL A 51 -2.80 10.39 3.46
C VAL A 51 -2.68 9.20 4.39
N LYS A 52 -3.79 8.51 4.62
CA LYS A 52 -3.84 7.24 5.35
C LYS A 52 -4.35 6.15 4.45
N ILE A 53 -3.60 5.05 4.36
CA ILE A 53 -3.92 3.87 3.55
C ILE A 53 -4.26 2.72 4.49
N ILE A 54 -5.38 2.06 4.21
CA ILE A 54 -5.88 0.91 4.95
C ILE A 54 -6.01 -0.24 3.96
N GLU A 55 -5.37 -1.36 4.22
CA GLU A 55 -5.59 -2.59 3.47
C GLU A 55 -6.81 -3.33 4.03
N ILE A 56 -7.62 -3.87 3.12
CA ILE A 56 -8.81 -4.64 3.45
C ILE A 56 -8.57 -6.07 3.01
N ASN A 57 -8.69 -7.01 3.95
CA ASN A 57 -8.71 -8.42 3.61
C ASN A 57 -10.15 -8.82 3.23
N PRO A 58 -10.38 -9.29 2.00
CA PRO A 58 -11.70 -9.62 1.52
C PRO A 58 -12.28 -10.85 2.21
N VAL A 59 -13.60 -10.92 2.31
CA VAL A 59 -14.34 -12.11 2.70
C VAL A 59 -14.68 -12.94 1.45
N ARG A 60 -14.73 -14.26 1.58
CA ARG A 60 -15.21 -15.14 0.51
C ARG A 60 -16.74 -15.02 0.40
N TYR A 61 -17.18 -13.97 -0.29
CA TYR A 61 -18.59 -13.62 -0.45
C TYR A 61 -19.40 -14.74 -1.12
N ASP A 62 -18.82 -15.43 -2.09
CA ASP A 62 -19.50 -16.49 -2.85
C ASP A 62 -19.93 -17.68 -1.98
N LEU A 63 -19.17 -17.97 -0.92
CA LEU A 63 -19.44 -19.06 0.02
C LEU A 63 -20.48 -18.69 1.11
N LYS A 64 -20.99 -17.45 1.10
CA LYS A 64 -21.97 -16.99 2.08
C LYS A 64 -23.40 -17.33 1.67
N THR A 65 -24.24 -17.55 2.66
CA THR A 65 -25.68 -17.70 2.47
C THR A 65 -26.32 -16.38 2.02
N ASN A 66 -27.48 -16.42 1.38
CA ASN A 66 -28.18 -15.22 0.94
C ASN A 66 -28.46 -14.23 2.09
N ARG A 67 -28.77 -14.76 3.28
CA ARG A 67 -28.99 -13.94 4.49
C ARG A 67 -27.70 -13.19 4.91
N GLU A 68 -26.58 -13.87 4.91
CA GLU A 68 -25.27 -13.27 5.22
C GLU A 68 -24.87 -12.25 4.16
N LYS A 69 -25.08 -12.56 2.87
CA LYS A 69 -24.82 -11.65 1.76
C LYS A 69 -25.57 -10.34 1.92
N ASN A 70 -26.86 -10.41 2.20
CA ASN A 70 -27.70 -9.22 2.43
C ASN A 70 -27.20 -8.41 3.63
N LYS A 71 -26.84 -9.06 4.74
CA LYS A 71 -26.29 -8.40 5.93
C LYS A 71 -24.97 -7.67 5.63
N ILE A 72 -24.08 -8.29 4.83
CA ILE A 72 -22.83 -7.66 4.39
C ILE A 72 -23.13 -6.39 3.57
N ILE A 73 -24.05 -6.48 2.60
CA ILE A 73 -24.45 -5.35 1.75
C ILE A 73 -25.04 -4.21 2.59
N GLU A 74 -25.95 -4.52 3.50
CA GLU A 74 -26.57 -3.52 4.38
C GLU A 74 -25.55 -2.80 5.27
N ASN A 75 -24.62 -3.55 5.87
CA ASN A 75 -23.58 -2.98 6.72
C ASN A 75 -22.59 -2.14 5.92
N PHE A 76 -22.24 -2.58 4.71
CA PHE A 76 -21.38 -1.80 3.82
C PHE A 76 -22.07 -0.53 3.35
N ALA A 77 -23.38 -0.57 3.06
CA ALA A 77 -24.16 0.60 2.74
C ALA A 77 -24.21 1.61 3.91
N LYS A 78 -24.29 1.12 5.17
CA LYS A 78 -24.20 1.97 6.36
C LYS A 78 -22.82 2.66 6.46
N TYR A 79 -21.75 1.91 6.18
CA TYR A 79 -20.41 2.49 6.13
C TYR A 79 -20.30 3.61 5.10
N LEU A 80 -20.77 3.39 3.87
CA LEU A 80 -20.71 4.39 2.80
C LEU A 80 -21.45 5.69 3.14
N LYS A 81 -22.51 5.63 3.98
CA LYS A 81 -23.26 6.82 4.43
C LYS A 81 -22.45 7.71 5.39
N VAL A 82 -21.52 7.13 6.15
CA VAL A 82 -20.70 7.85 7.14
C VAL A 82 -19.27 8.10 6.67
N ALA A 83 -18.86 7.46 5.59
CA ALA A 83 -17.55 7.62 5.01
C ALA A 83 -17.32 9.03 4.47
N PRO A 84 -16.10 9.61 4.59
CA PRO A 84 -15.82 10.94 4.06
C PRO A 84 -15.90 10.93 2.53
N LYS A 85 -16.36 12.07 1.97
CA LYS A 85 -16.50 12.22 0.50
C LYS A 85 -15.19 12.08 -0.26
N SER A 86 -14.05 12.35 0.40
CA SER A 86 -12.71 12.21 -0.17
C SER A 86 -12.17 10.77 -0.14
N MET A 87 -12.95 9.81 0.36
CA MET A 87 -12.56 8.40 0.39
C MET A 87 -12.39 7.84 -1.02
N GLN A 88 -11.28 7.11 -1.21
CA GLN A 88 -11.03 6.37 -2.44
C GLN A 88 -10.91 4.88 -2.13
N ILE A 89 -11.47 4.04 -3.00
CA ILE A 89 -11.30 2.58 -2.95
C ILE A 89 -10.42 2.20 -4.13
N LYS A 90 -9.31 1.49 -3.86
CA LYS A 90 -8.37 1.06 -4.87
C LYS A 90 -8.19 -0.45 -4.82
N SER A 91 -8.27 -1.09 -5.99
CA SER A 91 -7.91 -2.49 -6.18
C SER A 91 -6.62 -2.56 -7.00
N ILE A 92 -5.66 -3.33 -6.53
CA ILE A 92 -4.36 -3.52 -7.18
C ILE A 92 -4.16 -5.00 -7.41
N SER A 93 -3.82 -5.37 -8.64
CA SER A 93 -3.37 -6.71 -8.97
C SER A 93 -1.89 -6.85 -8.60
N VAL A 94 -1.56 -7.86 -7.83
CA VAL A 94 -0.18 -8.19 -7.43
C VAL A 94 0.07 -9.66 -7.69
N ASN A 95 1.32 -10.04 -7.90
CA ASN A 95 1.67 -11.45 -8.02
C ASN A 95 1.32 -12.19 -6.72
N ALA A 96 0.75 -13.39 -6.84
CA ALA A 96 0.45 -14.21 -5.69
C ALA A 96 1.75 -14.63 -4.98
N ASP A 97 1.80 -14.42 -3.68
CA ASP A 97 2.94 -14.86 -2.88
C ASP A 97 2.72 -16.31 -2.41
N LEU A 98 3.32 -17.23 -3.15
CA LEU A 98 3.33 -18.66 -2.82
C LEU A 98 4.63 -19.08 -2.10
N SER A 99 5.47 -18.13 -1.71
CA SER A 99 6.79 -18.42 -1.13
C SER A 99 6.71 -19.22 0.18
N GLY A 100 5.70 -18.91 1.02
CA GLY A 100 5.45 -19.67 2.25
C GLY A 100 5.10 -21.12 1.96
N ILE A 101 4.13 -21.36 1.08
CA ILE A 101 3.68 -22.71 0.72
C ILE A 101 4.83 -23.52 0.12
N ILE A 102 5.59 -22.92 -0.79
CA ILE A 102 6.77 -23.59 -1.40
C ILE A 102 7.78 -23.95 -0.33
N LYS A 103 8.10 -23.06 0.60
CA LYS A 103 9.04 -23.32 1.68
C LYS A 103 8.56 -24.47 2.60
N ASP A 104 7.30 -24.43 3.02
CA ASP A 104 6.71 -25.47 3.87
C ASP A 104 6.75 -26.85 3.15
N SER A 105 6.47 -26.87 1.83
CA SER A 105 6.57 -28.09 1.02
C SER A 105 8.01 -28.58 0.90
N GLU A 106 8.99 -27.69 0.72
CA GLU A 106 10.43 -28.02 0.69
C GLU A 106 10.89 -28.60 2.03
N GLU A 107 10.40 -28.12 3.16
CA GLU A 107 10.67 -28.67 4.50
C GLU A 107 10.10 -30.09 4.64
N ILE A 108 8.85 -30.32 4.20
CA ILE A 108 8.20 -31.62 4.26
C ILE A 108 8.96 -32.65 3.42
N ILE A 109 9.41 -32.30 2.21
CA ILE A 109 10.21 -33.21 1.35
C ILE A 109 11.51 -33.62 2.03
N SER A 110 12.14 -32.71 2.77
CA SER A 110 13.39 -33.00 3.46
C SER A 110 13.26 -34.10 4.53
N MET A 111 12.02 -34.32 5.03
CA MET A 111 11.67 -35.30 6.06
C MET A 111 11.04 -36.56 5.48
N GLU A 112 10.80 -36.63 4.16
CA GLU A 112 10.14 -37.75 3.51
C GLU A 112 11.16 -38.88 3.20
N ASP A 113 10.91 -40.07 3.72
CA ASP A 113 11.78 -41.24 3.55
C ASP A 113 11.46 -42.04 2.26
N ASN A 114 10.22 -41.94 1.77
CA ASN A 114 9.77 -42.68 0.59
C ASN A 114 10.16 -41.95 -0.70
N GLU A 115 11.06 -42.55 -1.46
CA GLU A 115 11.59 -42.00 -2.72
C GLU A 115 10.48 -41.64 -3.73
N LYS A 116 9.45 -42.50 -3.86
CA LYS A 116 8.33 -42.22 -4.79
C LYS A 116 7.50 -41.02 -4.35
N CYS A 117 7.28 -40.85 -3.05
CA CYS A 117 6.59 -39.69 -2.50
C CYS A 117 7.42 -38.43 -2.70
N ARG A 118 8.72 -38.51 -2.49
CA ARG A 118 9.66 -37.41 -2.69
C ARG A 118 9.64 -36.87 -4.12
N VAL A 119 9.65 -37.76 -5.12
CA VAL A 119 9.58 -37.36 -6.54
C VAL A 119 8.25 -36.64 -6.83
N LEU A 120 7.10 -37.18 -6.37
CA LEU A 120 5.81 -36.54 -6.59
C LEU A 120 5.71 -35.17 -5.94
N GLN A 121 6.24 -35.02 -4.72
CA GLN A 121 6.27 -33.74 -4.02
C GLN A 121 7.20 -32.73 -4.72
N GLN A 122 8.28 -33.20 -5.33
CA GLN A 122 9.20 -32.35 -6.09
C GLN A 122 8.54 -31.80 -7.36
N ASP A 123 7.78 -32.66 -8.06
CA ASP A 123 6.97 -32.24 -9.22
C ASP A 123 5.92 -31.21 -8.83
N GLU A 124 5.28 -31.38 -7.66
CA GLU A 124 4.32 -30.40 -7.12
C GLU A 124 4.97 -29.04 -6.82
N ILE A 125 6.15 -29.02 -6.22
CA ILE A 125 6.90 -27.77 -5.98
C ILE A 125 7.25 -27.08 -7.29
N GLU A 126 7.70 -27.82 -8.29
CA GLU A 126 8.01 -27.26 -9.60
C GLU A 126 6.77 -26.66 -10.26
N TYR A 127 5.63 -27.35 -10.18
CA TYR A 127 4.34 -26.81 -10.60
C TYR A 127 3.96 -25.52 -9.83
N LEU A 128 4.10 -25.49 -8.51
CA LEU A 128 3.84 -24.29 -7.70
C LEU A 128 4.75 -23.11 -8.09
N LYS A 129 6.03 -23.37 -8.40
CA LYS A 129 6.96 -22.35 -8.90
C LYS A 129 6.55 -21.79 -10.25
N GLN A 130 6.02 -22.63 -11.15
CA GLN A 130 5.47 -22.18 -12.43
C GLN A 130 4.17 -21.35 -12.22
N VAL A 131 3.26 -21.85 -11.38
CA VAL A 131 2.00 -21.15 -11.05
C VAL A 131 2.29 -19.78 -10.42
N LYS A 132 3.29 -19.67 -9.55
CA LYS A 132 3.69 -18.41 -8.92
C LYS A 132 3.98 -17.31 -9.94
N SER A 133 4.62 -17.65 -11.06
CA SER A 133 4.99 -16.67 -12.08
C SER A 133 3.80 -16.10 -12.87
N HIS A 134 2.66 -16.81 -12.88
CA HIS A 134 1.47 -16.44 -13.65
C HIS A 134 0.25 -16.11 -12.77
N SER A 135 0.32 -16.39 -11.47
CA SER A 135 -0.79 -16.17 -10.57
C SER A 135 -0.85 -14.74 -10.09
N VAL A 136 -2.04 -14.15 -10.23
CA VAL A 136 -2.31 -12.77 -9.80
C VAL A 136 -3.39 -12.80 -8.72
N THR A 137 -3.13 -12.13 -7.61
CA THR A 137 -4.11 -11.85 -6.56
C THR A 137 -4.48 -10.38 -6.54
N ARG A 138 -5.61 -10.04 -5.94
CA ARG A 138 -6.04 -8.64 -5.80
C ARG A 138 -5.94 -8.22 -4.34
N ARG A 139 -5.33 -7.07 -4.13
CA ARG A 139 -5.35 -6.37 -2.84
C ARG A 139 -6.28 -5.16 -2.93
N TYR A 140 -6.97 -4.88 -1.84
CA TYR A 140 -7.96 -3.82 -1.76
C TYR A 140 -7.54 -2.83 -0.69
N TYR A 141 -7.62 -1.55 -1.05
CA TYR A 141 -7.23 -0.46 -0.19
C TYR A 141 -8.32 0.59 -0.11
N ILE A 142 -8.50 1.16 1.08
CA ILE A 142 -9.20 2.43 1.27
C ILE A 142 -8.16 3.48 1.56
N ILE A 143 -8.28 4.61 0.89
CA ILE A 143 -7.37 5.74 1.00
C ILE A 143 -8.17 6.95 1.45
N TYR A 144 -7.74 7.55 2.55
CA TYR A 144 -8.25 8.81 3.06
C TYR A 144 -7.20 9.89 2.87
N LYS A 145 -7.67 11.09 2.52
CA LYS A 145 -6.81 12.24 2.28
C LYS A 145 -7.36 13.48 2.98
N VAL A 146 -6.49 14.22 3.65
CA VAL A 146 -6.73 15.59 4.12
C VAL A 146 -5.78 16.48 3.35
N GLU A 147 -6.33 17.42 2.59
CA GLU A 147 -5.57 18.26 1.66
C GLU A 147 -5.16 19.58 2.30
N ASN A 148 -4.08 20.16 1.78
CA ASN A 148 -3.64 21.53 2.08
C ASN A 148 -3.52 21.83 3.58
N VAL A 149 -2.97 20.90 4.36
CA VAL A 149 -2.76 21.10 5.78
C VAL A 149 -1.70 22.17 5.99
N ALA A 150 -2.02 23.21 6.78
CA ALA A 150 -1.08 24.26 7.11
C ALA A 150 0.18 23.66 7.78
N ASN A 151 1.34 24.22 7.48
CA ASN A 151 2.63 23.70 7.94
C ASN A 151 2.90 24.08 9.42
N THR A 152 1.89 23.87 10.28
CA THR A 152 1.95 24.07 11.73
C THR A 152 1.77 22.74 12.44
N VAL A 153 2.32 22.60 13.63
CA VAL A 153 2.23 21.39 14.44
C VAL A 153 0.76 21.08 14.80
N ASP A 154 0.00 22.11 15.18
CA ASP A 154 -1.40 21.94 15.60
C ASP A 154 -2.29 21.44 14.46
N GLU A 155 -2.14 21.99 13.24
CA GLU A 155 -2.91 21.54 12.07
C GLU A 155 -2.50 20.12 11.64
N SER A 156 -1.23 19.80 11.75
CA SER A 156 -0.72 18.45 11.49
C SER A 156 -1.32 17.42 12.46
N ILE A 157 -1.38 17.75 13.75
CA ILE A 157 -2.00 16.90 14.77
C ILE A 157 -3.50 16.73 14.51
N LYS A 158 -4.20 17.80 14.17
CA LYS A 158 -5.64 17.74 13.81
C LYS A 158 -5.87 16.83 12.60
N ALA A 159 -5.08 16.97 11.54
CA ALA A 159 -5.18 16.14 10.35
C ALA A 159 -4.96 14.65 10.65
N ILE A 160 -3.94 14.34 11.45
CA ILE A 160 -3.67 12.96 11.90
C ILE A 160 -4.84 12.40 12.71
N ASN A 161 -5.41 13.19 13.64
CA ASN A 161 -6.54 12.77 14.46
C ASN A 161 -7.79 12.51 13.61
N VAL A 162 -8.06 13.35 12.61
CA VAL A 162 -9.17 13.16 11.66
C VAL A 162 -8.99 11.86 10.88
N LEU A 163 -7.79 11.59 10.34
CA LEU A 163 -7.49 10.37 9.61
C LEU A 163 -7.60 9.12 10.49
N ASN A 164 -7.18 9.21 11.74
CA ASN A 164 -7.33 8.12 12.70
C ASN A 164 -8.82 7.89 13.04
N GLY A 165 -9.62 8.94 13.15
CA GLY A 165 -11.08 8.84 13.30
C GLY A 165 -11.73 8.12 12.12
N TYR A 166 -11.32 8.42 10.88
CA TYR A 166 -11.81 7.71 9.68
C TYR A 166 -11.41 6.23 9.70
N TYR A 167 -10.18 5.92 10.12
CA TYR A 167 -9.73 4.53 10.27
C TYR A 167 -10.57 3.76 11.29
N MET A 168 -10.81 4.31 12.48
CA MET A 168 -11.62 3.67 13.52
C MET A 168 -13.05 3.44 13.06
N THR A 169 -13.63 4.42 12.36
CA THR A 169 -14.96 4.30 11.75
C THR A 169 -15.00 3.18 10.72
N ALA A 170 -14.02 3.15 9.80
CA ALA A 170 -13.90 2.08 8.81
C ALA A 170 -13.76 0.71 9.47
N GLN A 171 -12.87 0.59 10.44
CA GLN A 171 -12.64 -0.66 11.17
C GLN A 171 -13.93 -1.18 11.82
N HIS A 172 -14.67 -0.32 12.49
CA HIS A 172 -15.93 -0.69 13.14
C HIS A 172 -16.97 -1.19 12.15
N TYR A 173 -17.23 -0.45 11.07
CA TYR A 173 -18.27 -0.81 10.11
C TYR A 173 -17.86 -2.01 9.22
N LEU A 174 -16.60 -2.07 8.79
CA LEU A 174 -16.12 -3.14 7.92
C LEU A 174 -15.98 -4.46 8.67
N SER A 175 -15.66 -4.46 9.96
CA SER A 175 -15.69 -5.67 10.77
C SER A 175 -17.09 -6.29 10.85
N ASN A 176 -18.15 -5.47 10.87
CA ASN A 176 -19.54 -5.94 10.79
C ASN A 176 -19.90 -6.57 9.43
N CYS A 177 -19.09 -6.32 8.39
CA CYS A 177 -19.17 -6.98 7.09
C CYS A 177 -18.33 -8.27 7.02
N GLY A 178 -17.61 -8.62 8.09
CA GLY A 178 -16.65 -9.73 8.12
C GLY A 178 -15.32 -9.41 7.44
N LEU A 179 -15.09 -8.14 7.10
CA LEU A 179 -13.83 -7.66 6.50
C LEU A 179 -12.85 -7.29 7.61
N SER A 180 -11.61 -7.76 7.53
CA SER A 180 -10.55 -7.29 8.43
C SER A 180 -9.77 -6.16 7.77
N THR A 181 -9.38 -5.18 8.60
CA THR A 181 -8.64 -4.00 8.15
C THR A 181 -7.27 -3.98 8.79
N VAL A 182 -6.24 -3.71 7.99
CA VAL A 182 -4.86 -3.54 8.45
C VAL A 182 -4.41 -2.12 8.14
N SER A 183 -4.02 -1.39 9.19
CA SER A 183 -3.37 -0.10 9.02
C SER A 183 -1.86 -0.29 9.08
N TYR A 184 -1.16 0.17 8.08
CA TYR A 184 0.29 0.16 8.06
C TYR A 184 0.82 1.28 8.97
N THR A 185 1.12 0.94 10.23
CA THR A 185 1.73 1.88 11.19
C THR A 185 3.24 2.02 11.01
N HIS A 186 3.87 1.05 10.33
CA HIS A 186 5.30 1.01 10.06
C HIS A 186 5.55 0.76 8.57
N LEU A 187 5.31 1.77 7.73
CA LEU A 187 5.87 1.79 6.40
C LEU A 187 7.35 2.19 6.52
N THR A 188 8.23 1.22 6.63
CA THR A 188 9.65 1.46 6.36
C THR A 188 9.78 1.63 4.86
N LEU A 189 10.17 2.83 4.40
CA LEU A 189 10.67 2.98 3.05
C LEU A 189 11.88 2.05 2.91
N PRO A 190 11.96 1.24 1.84
CA PRO A 190 13.15 0.44 1.61
C PRO A 190 14.33 1.41 1.54
N THR A 191 15.28 1.24 2.46
CA THR A 191 16.56 1.95 2.38
C THR A 191 17.24 1.40 1.14
N ILE A 192 17.28 2.21 0.09
CA ILE A 192 18.08 1.89 -1.10
C ILE A 192 19.53 2.07 -0.66
N ALA A 193 20.21 0.93 -0.44
CA ALA A 193 21.66 0.88 -0.21
C ALA A 193 22.38 1.06 -1.54
#